data_07b6e8e7d179702ebe88198b7c2634c3
#
_entry.id   07b6e8e7d179702ebe88198b7c2634c3
#
_cell.length_a   1.000
_cell.length_b   1.000
_cell.length_c   1.000
_cell.angle_alpha   90.00
_cell.angle_beta   90.00
_cell.angle_gamma   90.00
#
_symmetry.space_group_name_H-M   'P 1'
#
loop_
_entity.id
_entity.type
_entity.pdbx_description
1 polymer ?
#
loop_
_entity_poly.entity_id
_entity_poly.type
_entity_poly.pdbx_seq_one_letter_code
_entity_poly.pdbx_strand_id
1 'polypeptide(L)'
;MIAADIFVDGFFAAVAAIGFGAISDPPLRAFPSIALLAAAGHALRFGLMTCAGLDITTATLCASLLIGLGSLWLGGRIYCPTTVLSIPALLPMVPGIYAYKTVFALIMLMQHTAESDAARQYMDAFLLNATVTVLSLIH
;
A
#
# COMPACT_ATOMS: atom_id res chain seq x y z
N MET A 1 22.09 0.18 -6.28
CA MET A 1 21.39 0.95 -5.23
C MET A 1 19.88 0.85 -5.35
N ILE A 2 19.29 1.31 -6.45
CA ILE A 2 17.83 1.20 -6.65
C ILE A 2 17.36 -0.26 -6.60
N ALA A 3 18.09 -1.18 -7.22
CA ALA A 3 17.74 -2.61 -7.19
C ALA A 3 17.78 -3.21 -5.78
N ALA A 4 18.73 -2.79 -4.96
CA ALA A 4 18.80 -3.21 -3.56
C ALA A 4 17.63 -2.67 -2.74
N ASP A 5 17.26 -1.40 -2.97
CA ASP A 5 16.12 -0.77 -2.29
C ASP A 5 14.80 -1.44 -2.67
N ILE A 6 14.61 -1.76 -3.96
CA ILE A 6 13.45 -2.53 -4.45
C ILE A 6 13.38 -3.91 -3.79
N PHE A 7 14.51 -4.59 -3.69
CA PHE A 7 14.58 -5.92 -3.07
C PHE A 7 14.24 -5.86 -1.58
N VAL A 8 14.79 -4.88 -0.87
CA VAL A 8 14.52 -4.69 0.58
C VAL A 8 13.05 -4.35 0.81
N ASP A 9 12.49 -3.42 0.02
CA ASP A 9 11.07 -3.05 0.11
C ASP A 9 10.17 -4.27 -0.15
N GLY A 10 10.45 -5.03 -1.19
CA GLY A 10 9.72 -6.27 -1.52
C GLY A 10 9.82 -7.32 -0.43
N PHE A 11 11.00 -7.48 0.18
CA PHE A 11 11.21 -8.41 1.28
C PHE A 11 10.38 -8.04 2.51
N PHE A 12 10.42 -6.78 2.94
CA PHE A 12 9.61 -6.32 4.07
C PHE A 12 8.11 -6.41 3.79
N ALA A 13 7.70 -6.12 2.56
CA ALA A 13 6.31 -6.29 2.14
C ALA A 13 5.87 -7.76 2.21
N ALA A 14 6.72 -8.69 1.81
CA ALA A 14 6.44 -10.12 1.92
C ALA A 14 6.28 -10.57 3.37
N VAL A 15 7.17 -10.11 4.26
CA VAL A 15 7.09 -10.41 5.70
C VAL A 15 5.80 -9.85 6.30
N ALA A 16 5.47 -8.60 5.98
CA ALA A 16 4.23 -7.97 6.44
C ALA A 16 2.98 -8.70 5.94
N ALA A 17 2.98 -9.10 4.66
CA ALA A 17 1.87 -9.84 4.06
C ALA A 17 1.68 -11.22 4.70
N ILE A 18 2.76 -11.92 5.03
CA ILE A 18 2.70 -13.18 5.79
C ILE A 18 2.07 -12.95 7.17
N GLY A 19 2.48 -11.89 7.87
CA GLY A 19 1.91 -11.52 9.15
C GLY A 19 0.41 -11.26 9.08
N PHE A 20 -0.04 -10.47 8.12
CA PHE A 20 -1.47 -10.22 7.88
C PHE A 20 -2.21 -11.48 7.44
N GLY A 21 -1.58 -12.30 6.60
CA GLY A 21 -2.12 -13.58 6.17
C GLY A 21 -2.36 -14.53 7.34
N ALA A 22 -1.45 -14.59 8.29
CA ALA A 22 -1.56 -15.45 9.47
C ALA A 22 -2.79 -15.17 10.33
N ILE A 23 -3.26 -13.92 10.36
CA ILE A 23 -4.49 -13.53 11.07
C ILE A 23 -5.74 -14.19 10.45
N SER A 24 -5.72 -14.41 9.14
CA SER A 24 -6.84 -15.00 8.39
C SER A 24 -6.83 -16.53 8.39
N ASP A 25 -5.83 -17.16 9.01
CA ASP A 25 -5.64 -18.61 9.10
C ASP A 25 -5.75 -19.31 7.72
N PRO A 26 -5.00 -18.88 6.69
CA PRO A 26 -5.06 -19.51 5.38
C PRO A 26 -4.33 -20.86 5.39
N PRO A 27 -4.57 -21.74 4.39
CA PRO A 27 -3.81 -22.97 4.27
C PRO A 27 -2.31 -22.66 4.07
N LEU A 28 -1.44 -23.47 4.67
CA LEU A 28 0.02 -23.25 4.64
C LEU A 28 0.58 -23.06 3.22
N ARG A 29 -0.03 -23.72 2.24
CA ARG A 29 0.35 -23.59 0.83
C ARG A 29 0.09 -22.21 0.22
N ALA A 30 -0.73 -21.37 0.87
CA ALA A 30 -1.03 -20.02 0.42
C ALA A 30 0.07 -19.01 0.79
N PHE A 31 0.83 -19.23 1.86
CA PHE A 31 1.84 -18.31 2.35
C PHE A 31 2.92 -17.93 1.31
N PRO A 32 3.53 -18.88 0.58
CA PRO A 32 4.51 -18.51 -0.44
C PRO A 32 3.91 -17.65 -1.55
N SER A 33 2.67 -17.92 -1.94
CA SER A 33 1.96 -17.14 -2.96
C SER A 33 1.64 -15.72 -2.47
N ILE A 34 1.21 -15.57 -1.22
CA ILE A 34 0.96 -14.27 -0.59
C ILE A 34 2.26 -13.45 -0.56
N ALA A 35 3.35 -14.05 -0.09
CA ALA A 35 4.65 -13.40 -0.03
C ALA A 35 5.15 -12.97 -1.41
N LEU A 36 5.01 -13.83 -2.40
CA LEU A 36 5.41 -13.54 -3.79
C LEU A 36 4.60 -12.38 -4.39
N LEU A 37 3.29 -12.39 -4.22
CA LEU A 37 2.40 -11.34 -4.71
C LEU A 37 2.70 -9.99 -4.05
N ALA A 38 2.90 -9.97 -2.74
CA ALA A 38 3.24 -8.77 -2.00
C ALA A 38 4.59 -8.21 -2.44
N ALA A 39 5.61 -9.05 -2.54
CA ALA A 39 6.94 -8.66 -2.99
C ALA A 39 6.91 -8.09 -4.42
N ALA A 40 6.23 -8.77 -5.34
CA ALA A 40 6.10 -8.33 -6.73
C ALA A 40 5.34 -7.00 -6.83
N GLY A 41 4.22 -6.87 -6.13
CA GLY A 41 3.41 -5.66 -6.12
C GLY A 41 4.17 -4.45 -5.55
N HIS A 42 4.85 -4.63 -4.43
CA HIS A 42 5.66 -3.58 -3.82
C HIS A 42 6.86 -3.19 -4.69
N ALA A 43 7.58 -4.18 -5.24
CA ALA A 43 8.68 -3.93 -6.14
C ALA A 43 8.23 -3.15 -7.38
N LEU A 44 7.10 -3.51 -7.96
CA LEU A 44 6.51 -2.77 -9.09
C LEU A 44 6.15 -1.34 -8.70
N ARG A 45 5.46 -1.14 -7.57
CA ARG A 45 5.10 0.19 -7.09
C ARG A 45 6.32 1.06 -6.87
N PHE A 46 7.30 0.55 -6.15
CA PHE A 46 8.54 1.27 -5.87
C PHE A 46 9.30 1.61 -7.17
N GLY A 47 9.40 0.65 -8.08
CA GLY A 47 10.04 0.85 -9.38
C GLY A 47 9.33 1.91 -10.21
N LEU A 48 8.00 1.90 -10.26
CA LEU A 48 7.23 2.91 -10.99
C LEU A 48 7.39 4.31 -10.39
N MET A 49 7.40 4.43 -9.06
CA MET A 49 7.62 5.71 -8.39
C MET A 49 9.03 6.24 -8.62
N THR A 50 10.04 5.37 -8.59
CA THR A 50 11.45 5.76 -8.68
C THR A 50 11.92 5.95 -10.12
N CYS A 51 11.57 5.04 -11.01
CA CYS A 51 12.06 5.04 -12.39
C CYS A 51 11.17 5.84 -13.33
N ALA A 52 9.85 5.76 -13.18
CA ALA A 52 8.89 6.45 -14.04
C ALA A 52 8.41 7.80 -13.46
N GLY A 53 8.75 8.10 -12.21
CA GLY A 53 8.32 9.33 -11.55
C GLY A 53 6.81 9.44 -11.37
N LEU A 54 6.10 8.31 -11.32
CA LEU A 54 4.65 8.28 -11.16
C LEU A 54 4.25 8.60 -9.71
N ASP A 55 3.07 9.18 -9.57
CA ASP A 55 2.48 9.42 -8.26
C ASP A 55 2.20 8.10 -7.54
N ILE A 56 2.22 8.14 -6.22
CA ILE A 56 1.94 6.97 -5.37
C ILE A 56 0.58 6.32 -5.69
N THR A 57 -0.43 7.13 -6.02
CA THR A 57 -1.78 6.65 -6.36
C THR A 57 -1.77 5.82 -7.64
N THR A 58 -1.13 6.33 -8.71
CA THR A 58 -1.04 5.63 -10.01
C THR A 58 -0.18 4.38 -9.89
N ALA A 59 0.95 4.46 -9.19
CA ALA A 59 1.82 3.32 -8.94
C ALA A 59 1.10 2.22 -8.13
N THR A 60 0.30 2.62 -7.13
CA THR A 60 -0.51 1.70 -6.32
C THR A 60 -1.59 1.04 -7.16
N LEU A 61 -2.23 1.77 -8.08
CA LEU A 61 -3.21 1.19 -9.00
C LEU A 61 -2.59 0.09 -9.87
N CYS A 62 -1.45 0.35 -10.48
CA CYS A 62 -0.74 -0.65 -11.29
C CYS A 62 -0.33 -1.88 -10.46
N ALA A 63 0.17 -1.65 -9.26
CA ALA A 63 0.57 -2.72 -8.35
C ALA A 63 -0.63 -3.56 -7.88
N SER A 64 -1.77 -2.93 -7.58
CA SER A 64 -2.99 -3.64 -7.17
C SER A 64 -3.57 -4.47 -8.31
N LEU A 65 -3.50 -3.98 -9.55
CA LEU A 65 -3.88 -4.76 -10.73
C LEU A 65 -2.98 -6.00 -10.89
N LEU A 66 -1.68 -5.85 -10.70
CA LEU A 66 -0.75 -6.98 -10.74
C LEU A 66 -1.10 -8.02 -9.67
N ILE A 67 -1.34 -7.59 -8.45
CA ILE A 67 -1.71 -8.48 -7.33
C ILE A 67 -3.05 -9.16 -7.63
N GLY A 68 -4.04 -8.42 -8.10
CA GLY A 68 -5.35 -8.95 -8.44
C GLY A 68 -5.28 -10.03 -9.52
N LEU A 69 -4.63 -9.74 -10.63
CA LEU A 69 -4.45 -10.71 -11.73
C LEU A 69 -3.59 -11.90 -11.31
N GLY A 70 -2.50 -11.64 -10.58
CA GLY A 70 -1.63 -12.69 -10.04
C GLY A 70 -2.36 -13.61 -9.07
N SER A 71 -3.23 -13.06 -8.22
CA SER A 71 -4.01 -13.86 -7.27
C SER A 71 -5.08 -14.72 -7.97
N LEU A 72 -5.66 -14.25 -9.08
CA LEU A 72 -6.54 -15.07 -9.90
C LEU A 72 -5.79 -16.28 -10.49
N TRP A 73 -4.61 -16.02 -11.03
CA TRP A 73 -3.80 -17.08 -11.64
C TRP A 73 -3.27 -18.09 -10.62
N LEU A 74 -2.70 -17.60 -9.51
CA LEU A 74 -2.17 -18.43 -8.43
C LEU A 74 -3.28 -19.14 -7.66
N GLY A 75 -4.40 -18.46 -7.41
CA GLY A 75 -5.56 -19.05 -6.74
C GLY A 75 -6.10 -20.25 -7.50
N GLY A 76 -6.17 -20.16 -8.84
CA GLY A 76 -6.54 -21.28 -9.69
C GLY A 76 -5.58 -22.46 -9.60
N ARG A 77 -4.27 -22.20 -9.45
CA ARG A 77 -3.25 -23.26 -9.36
C ARG A 77 -3.23 -23.98 -8.02
N ILE A 78 -3.44 -23.27 -6.93
CA ILE A 78 -3.34 -23.84 -5.58
C ILE A 78 -4.71 -24.16 -4.96
N TYR A 79 -5.79 -24.00 -5.73
CA TYR A 79 -7.18 -24.21 -5.27
C TYR A 79 -7.50 -23.40 -4.01
N CYS A 80 -7.13 -22.12 -4.00
CA CYS A 80 -7.35 -21.19 -2.91
C CYS A 80 -8.20 -20.01 -3.39
N PRO A 81 -9.14 -19.51 -2.58
CA PRO A 81 -9.89 -18.31 -2.94
C PRO A 81 -8.96 -17.13 -3.23
N THR A 82 -9.26 -16.37 -4.26
CA THR A 82 -8.48 -15.20 -4.69
C THR A 82 -8.32 -14.17 -3.57
N THR A 83 -9.36 -13.98 -2.77
CA THR A 83 -9.36 -13.03 -1.65
C THR A 83 -8.35 -13.40 -0.56
N VAL A 84 -8.10 -14.69 -0.34
CA VAL A 84 -7.11 -15.18 0.63
C VAL A 84 -5.69 -14.79 0.24
N LEU A 85 -5.43 -14.67 -1.06
CA LEU A 85 -4.13 -14.26 -1.59
C LEU A 85 -4.00 -12.75 -1.72
N SER A 86 -5.05 -12.08 -2.25
CA SER A 86 -4.98 -10.67 -2.60
C SER A 86 -5.07 -9.74 -1.39
N ILE A 87 -5.93 -10.02 -0.42
CA ILE A 87 -6.13 -9.12 0.72
C ILE A 87 -4.84 -8.96 1.55
N PRO A 88 -4.17 -10.03 2.02
CA PRO A 88 -2.91 -9.87 2.76
C PRO A 88 -1.80 -9.22 1.92
N ALA A 89 -1.76 -9.48 0.62
CA ALA A 89 -0.77 -8.89 -0.26
C ALA A 89 -0.99 -7.39 -0.49
N LEU A 90 -2.24 -6.91 -0.44
CA LEU A 90 -2.58 -5.49 -0.59
C LEU A 90 -2.43 -4.67 0.69
N LEU A 91 -2.58 -5.30 1.86
CA LEU A 91 -2.52 -4.59 3.14
C LEU A 91 -1.25 -3.78 3.37
N PRO A 92 -0.04 -4.28 3.05
CA PRO A 92 1.18 -3.49 3.18
C PRO A 92 1.21 -2.25 2.28
N MET A 93 0.36 -2.17 1.26
CA MET A 93 0.28 -1.03 0.34
C MET A 93 -0.54 0.15 0.88
N VAL A 94 -1.24 -0.02 2.00
CA VAL A 94 -1.97 1.08 2.63
C VAL A 94 -0.99 2.22 2.94
N PRO A 95 -1.26 3.45 2.46
CA PRO A 95 -0.33 4.56 2.64
C PRO A 95 -0.39 5.13 4.06
N GLY A 96 0.12 4.39 5.03
CA GLY A 96 0.06 4.72 6.45
C GLY A 96 0.66 6.08 6.79
N ILE A 97 1.73 6.49 6.11
CA ILE A 97 2.35 7.81 6.29
C ILE A 97 1.38 8.93 5.91
N TYR A 98 0.65 8.78 4.81
CA TYR A 98 -0.33 9.78 4.37
C TYR A 98 -1.54 9.81 5.30
N ALA A 99 -2.02 8.65 5.76
CA ALA A 99 -3.08 8.58 6.75
C ALA A 99 -2.67 9.26 8.07
N TYR A 100 -1.48 8.99 8.56
CA TYR A 100 -0.92 9.64 9.74
C TYR A 100 -0.84 11.17 9.56
N LYS A 101 -0.27 11.63 8.43
CA LYS A 101 -0.16 13.06 8.11
C LYS A 101 -1.52 13.74 8.02
N THR A 102 -2.54 13.04 7.51
CA THR A 102 -3.91 13.54 7.44
C THR A 102 -4.45 13.83 8.85
N VAL A 103 -4.34 12.87 9.76
CA VAL A 103 -4.80 13.02 11.15
C VAL A 103 -4.00 14.10 11.86
N PHE A 104 -2.68 14.11 11.70
CA PHE A 104 -1.81 15.11 12.28
C PHE A 104 -2.17 16.53 11.81
N ALA A 105 -2.36 16.72 10.50
CA ALA A 105 -2.75 18.00 9.93
C ALA A 105 -4.11 18.47 10.46
N LEU A 106 -5.07 17.55 10.64
CA LEU A 106 -6.37 17.85 11.21
C LEU A 106 -6.26 18.35 12.67
N ILE A 107 -5.47 17.66 13.49
CA ILE A 107 -5.24 18.04 14.88
C ILE A 107 -4.58 19.44 14.94
N MET A 108 -3.56 19.67 14.13
CA MET A 108 -2.87 20.96 14.08
C MET A 108 -3.79 22.08 13.57
N LEU A 109 -4.65 21.80 12.61
CA LEU A 109 -5.66 22.75 12.14
C LEU A 109 -6.62 23.15 13.26
N MET A 110 -7.09 22.20 14.06
CA MET A 110 -7.97 22.45 15.20
C MET A 110 -7.29 23.28 16.28
N GLN A 111 -6.00 23.11 16.50
CA GLN A 111 -5.23 23.85 17.49
C GLN A 111 -4.89 25.29 17.04
N HIS A 112 -4.75 25.51 15.73
CA HIS A 112 -4.28 26.77 15.15
C HIS A 112 -5.39 27.52 14.38
N THR A 113 -6.66 27.31 14.72
CA THR A 113 -7.80 27.95 14.02
C THR A 113 -7.79 29.47 14.10
N ALA A 114 -7.13 30.03 15.11
CA ALA A 114 -7.03 31.50 15.30
C ALA A 114 -5.94 32.13 14.39
N GLU A 115 -5.02 31.35 13.85
CA GLU A 115 -3.91 31.81 13.00
C GLU A 115 -4.23 31.50 11.54
N SER A 116 -4.65 32.49 10.76
CA SER A 116 -5.14 32.29 9.39
C SER A 116 -4.11 31.66 8.46
N ASP A 117 -2.83 31.99 8.55
CA ASP A 117 -1.79 31.46 7.66
C ASP A 117 -1.42 30.01 8.02
N ALA A 118 -1.25 29.72 9.31
CA ALA A 118 -1.00 28.36 9.79
C ALA A 118 -2.21 27.45 9.50
N ALA A 119 -3.44 27.94 9.71
CA ALA A 119 -4.65 27.19 9.41
C ALA A 119 -4.76 26.83 7.93
N ARG A 120 -4.43 27.73 7.02
CA ARG A 120 -4.41 27.44 5.58
C ARG A 120 -3.39 26.36 5.23
N GLN A 121 -2.18 26.46 5.76
CA GLN A 121 -1.12 25.48 5.52
C GLN A 121 -1.54 24.07 5.98
N TYR A 122 -2.12 23.96 7.18
CA TYR A 122 -2.60 22.68 7.70
C TYR A 122 -3.83 22.16 6.94
N MET A 123 -4.72 23.07 6.49
CA MET A 123 -5.85 22.69 5.65
C MET A 123 -5.38 22.10 4.31
N ASP A 124 -4.42 22.75 3.65
CA ASP A 124 -3.85 22.25 2.40
C ASP A 124 -3.16 20.90 2.59
N ALA A 125 -2.39 20.73 3.68
CA ALA A 125 -1.76 19.47 4.04
C ALA A 125 -2.81 18.38 4.32
N PHE A 126 -3.87 18.70 5.05
CA PHE A 126 -4.97 17.78 5.32
C PHE A 126 -5.64 17.32 4.03
N LEU A 127 -6.04 18.24 3.15
CA LEU A 127 -6.72 17.93 1.90
C LEU A 127 -5.83 17.07 0.99
N LEU A 128 -4.56 17.43 0.85
CA LEU A 128 -3.62 16.68 0.02
C LEU A 128 -3.44 15.26 0.53
N ASN A 129 -3.11 15.10 1.80
CA ASN A 129 -2.83 13.78 2.38
C ASN A 129 -4.10 12.93 2.47
N ALA A 130 -5.26 13.52 2.79
CA ALA A 130 -6.54 12.83 2.78
C ALA A 130 -6.90 12.33 1.38
N THR A 131 -6.71 13.17 0.35
CA THR A 131 -6.98 12.80 -1.04
C THR A 131 -6.09 11.62 -1.47
N VAL A 132 -4.79 11.68 -1.22
CA VAL A 132 -3.86 10.58 -1.54
C VAL A 132 -4.25 9.30 -0.81
N THR A 133 -4.58 9.41 0.48
CA THR A 133 -5.00 8.25 1.29
C THR A 133 -6.25 7.59 0.73
N VAL A 134 -7.31 8.37 0.48
CA VAL A 134 -8.58 7.88 -0.02
C VAL A 134 -8.42 7.27 -1.43
N LEU A 135 -7.72 7.96 -2.34
CA LEU A 135 -7.50 7.45 -3.69
C LEU A 135 -6.69 6.15 -3.69
N SER A 136 -5.68 6.06 -2.83
CA SER A 136 -4.87 4.84 -2.72
C SER A 136 -5.64 3.66 -2.10
N LEU A 137 -6.60 3.93 -1.20
CA LEU A 137 -7.44 2.89 -0.61
C LEU A 137 -8.54 2.40 -1.57
N ILE A 138 -9.07 3.28 -2.43
CA ILE A 138 -10.09 2.92 -3.41
C ILE A 138 -9.52 1.99 -4.50
N HIS A 139 -8.27 2.19 -4.90
CA HIS A 139 -7.60 1.38 -5.92
C HIS A 139 -7.18 0.01 -5.41
#